data_1be8c654640f6c72446b70ecdc4dda08
#
_entry.id   1be8c654640f6c72446b70ecdc4dda08
#
_cell.length_a   1.000
_cell.length_b   1.000
_cell.length_c   1.000
_cell.angle_alpha   90.00
_cell.angle_beta   90.00
_cell.angle_gamma   90.00
#
_symmetry.space_group_name_H-M   'P 1'
#
loop_
_entity.id
_entity.type
_entity.pdbx_description
1 polymer ?
#
loop_
_entity_poly.entity_id
_entity_poly.type
_entity_poly.pdbx_seq_one_letter_code
_entity_poly.pdbx_strand_id
1 'polypeptide(L)'
;VIGNPPYVKARDIPPETRRHFSTQLLDGHANLYLHFIEKCVRHLKPGGELIFITPRDFLKATGAARLNTWLFDQGTITDYEDLGDARIFAGVVPNCAIWRFEKGNMSRRLTDRRRSVCTAGQIMFTHGIYSVPLKSVFSVKVGAVSGADDIFANAELGNADFVCSKTAQTGERRRMIFDVPLPHLEQFKARLLARRVTKFDEHNWWKWGRRHHESAAPRIYVNQKTRQPRPFFLDD
;
A
#
# COMPACT_ATOMS: atom_id res chain seq x y z
N VAL A 1 -10.76 -20.41 -15.99
CA VAL A 1 -10.22 -19.23 -16.71
C VAL A 1 -8.75 -19.10 -16.37
N ILE A 2 -7.88 -18.93 -17.37
CA ILE A 2 -6.44 -18.66 -17.20
C ILE A 2 -6.12 -17.37 -17.96
N GLY A 3 -5.31 -16.47 -17.39
CA GLY A 3 -4.97 -15.24 -18.06
C GLY A 3 -3.95 -14.34 -17.37
N ASN A 4 -3.50 -13.36 -18.15
CA ASN A 4 -2.73 -12.22 -17.73
C ASN A 4 -3.53 -10.96 -18.09
N PRO A 5 -4.37 -10.45 -17.17
CA PRO A 5 -5.19 -9.28 -17.48
C PRO A 5 -4.33 -8.02 -17.65
N PRO A 6 -4.75 -7.06 -18.48
CA PRO A 6 -3.95 -5.86 -18.78
C PRO A 6 -3.81 -4.93 -17.54
N TYR A 7 -2.58 -4.47 -17.25
CA TYR A 7 -2.24 -3.61 -16.10
C TYR A 7 -2.39 -2.12 -16.40
N VAL A 8 -3.49 -1.73 -17.06
CA VAL A 8 -3.76 -0.34 -17.40
C VAL A 8 -4.20 0.43 -16.16
N LYS A 9 -3.57 1.58 -15.91
CA LYS A 9 -3.95 2.46 -14.81
C LYS A 9 -5.31 3.09 -15.05
N ALA A 10 -6.05 3.36 -13.98
CA ALA A 10 -7.39 3.94 -14.07
C ALA A 10 -7.46 5.18 -14.98
N ARG A 11 -6.50 6.11 -14.87
CA ARG A 11 -6.45 7.35 -15.67
C ARG A 11 -6.30 7.10 -17.19
N ASP A 12 -5.72 5.96 -17.56
CA ASP A 12 -5.37 5.59 -18.94
C ASP A 12 -6.47 4.68 -19.56
N ILE A 13 -7.54 4.37 -18.83
CA ILE A 13 -8.70 3.60 -19.34
C ILE A 13 -9.63 4.55 -20.06
N PRO A 14 -9.96 4.30 -21.36
CA PRO A 14 -10.87 5.14 -22.12
C PRO A 14 -12.27 5.23 -21.49
N PRO A 15 -12.95 6.39 -21.57
CA PRO A 15 -14.28 6.58 -20.98
C PRO A 15 -15.33 5.58 -21.48
N GLU A 16 -15.29 5.22 -22.78
CA GLU A 16 -16.17 4.23 -23.39
C GLU A 16 -15.98 2.82 -22.80
N THR A 17 -14.76 2.50 -22.37
CA THR A 17 -14.46 1.24 -21.69
C THR A 17 -14.97 1.25 -20.25
N ARG A 18 -14.80 2.38 -19.53
CA ARG A 18 -15.21 2.51 -18.12
C ARG A 18 -16.69 2.30 -17.90
N ARG A 19 -17.55 2.73 -18.83
CA ARG A 19 -19.02 2.56 -18.71
C ARG A 19 -19.48 1.10 -18.65
N HIS A 20 -18.63 0.15 -19.05
CA HIS A 20 -18.93 -1.28 -18.99
C HIS A 20 -18.57 -1.93 -17.65
N PHE A 21 -17.98 -1.17 -16.71
CA PHE A 21 -17.57 -1.69 -15.40
C PHE A 21 -18.61 -1.40 -14.33
N SER A 22 -18.78 -2.36 -13.44
CA SER A 22 -19.54 -2.16 -12.20
C SER A 22 -18.77 -1.24 -11.27
N THR A 23 -19.48 -0.31 -10.61
CA THR A 23 -18.92 0.56 -9.57
C THR A 23 -19.22 0.07 -8.15
N GLN A 24 -19.83 -1.10 -8.01
CA GLN A 24 -20.23 -1.63 -6.70
C GLN A 24 -19.04 -2.06 -5.85
N LEU A 25 -18.07 -2.73 -6.45
CA LEU A 25 -16.88 -3.26 -5.76
C LEU A 25 -15.64 -2.40 -5.95
N LEU A 26 -15.55 -1.67 -7.04
CA LEU A 26 -14.40 -0.88 -7.45
C LEU A 26 -14.84 0.55 -7.76
N ASP A 27 -14.03 1.51 -7.34
CA ASP A 27 -14.24 2.91 -7.69
C ASP A 27 -13.60 3.27 -9.04
N GLY A 28 -13.81 4.51 -9.49
CA GLY A 28 -13.27 5.01 -10.76
C GLY A 28 -11.72 5.12 -10.80
N HIS A 29 -11.03 4.84 -9.70
CA HIS A 29 -9.57 4.85 -9.59
C HIS A 29 -8.95 3.45 -9.68
N ALA A 30 -9.75 2.42 -9.84
CA ALA A 30 -9.29 1.04 -9.94
C ALA A 30 -8.59 0.76 -11.28
N ASN A 31 -7.46 0.07 -11.22
CA ASN A 31 -6.74 -0.39 -12.41
C ASN A 31 -7.53 -1.49 -13.14
N LEU A 32 -7.35 -1.57 -14.46
CA LEU A 32 -8.15 -2.43 -15.33
C LEU A 32 -8.16 -3.91 -14.91
N TYR A 33 -7.03 -4.45 -14.47
CA TYR A 33 -6.94 -5.86 -14.06
C TYR A 33 -7.87 -6.21 -12.88
N LEU A 34 -8.21 -5.24 -12.01
CA LEU A 34 -9.16 -5.46 -10.91
C LEU A 34 -10.58 -5.71 -11.43
N HIS A 35 -10.98 -4.97 -12.46
CA HIS A 35 -12.26 -5.19 -13.15
C HIS A 35 -12.31 -6.54 -13.85
N PHE A 36 -11.16 -7.00 -14.40
CA PHE A 36 -11.06 -8.36 -14.96
C PHE A 36 -11.23 -9.44 -13.89
N ILE A 37 -10.64 -9.28 -12.70
CA ILE A 37 -10.85 -10.21 -11.58
C ILE A 37 -12.35 -10.30 -11.26
N GLU A 38 -13.02 -9.17 -11.03
CA GLU A 38 -14.45 -9.15 -10.74
C GLU A 38 -15.25 -9.86 -11.84
N LYS A 39 -15.04 -9.45 -13.09
CA LYS A 39 -15.80 -9.99 -14.23
C LYS A 39 -15.60 -11.49 -14.40
N CYS A 40 -14.36 -11.97 -14.36
CA CYS A 40 -14.06 -13.38 -14.52
C CYS A 40 -14.68 -14.23 -13.41
N VAL A 41 -14.55 -13.80 -12.15
CA VAL A 41 -15.15 -14.53 -11.02
C VAL A 41 -16.68 -14.56 -11.09
N ARG A 42 -17.33 -13.48 -11.57
CA ARG A 42 -18.78 -13.48 -11.81
C ARG A 42 -19.19 -14.53 -12.83
N HIS A 43 -18.41 -14.73 -13.89
CA HIS A 43 -18.68 -15.70 -14.96
C HIS A 43 -18.30 -17.15 -14.60
N LEU A 44 -17.53 -17.39 -13.55
CA LEU A 44 -17.25 -18.76 -13.11
C LEU A 44 -18.54 -19.44 -12.62
N LYS A 45 -18.68 -20.73 -12.98
CA LYS A 45 -19.64 -21.63 -12.33
C LYS A 45 -19.16 -22.00 -10.93
N PRO A 46 -20.02 -22.50 -10.03
CA PRO A 46 -19.57 -23.13 -8.78
C PRO A 46 -18.53 -24.23 -9.08
N GLY A 47 -17.44 -24.30 -8.32
CA GLY A 47 -16.29 -25.18 -8.58
C GLY A 47 -15.40 -24.72 -9.74
N GLY A 48 -15.75 -23.65 -10.44
CA GLY A 48 -14.92 -23.09 -11.52
C GLY A 48 -13.67 -22.40 -10.97
N GLU A 49 -12.59 -22.47 -11.74
CA GLU A 49 -11.27 -21.96 -11.35
C GLU A 49 -10.85 -20.72 -12.17
N LEU A 50 -10.14 -19.82 -11.52
CA LEU A 50 -9.45 -18.68 -12.11
C LEU A 50 -7.96 -18.76 -11.76
N ILE A 51 -7.10 -18.76 -12.77
CA ILE A 51 -5.64 -18.69 -12.59
C ILE A 51 -5.15 -17.42 -13.28
N PHE A 52 -4.66 -16.48 -12.49
CA PHE A 52 -4.16 -15.21 -12.99
C PHE A 52 -2.74 -14.93 -12.54
N ILE A 53 -2.01 -14.19 -13.39
CA ILE A 53 -0.84 -13.44 -12.99
C ILE A 53 -1.22 -11.97 -12.90
N THR A 54 -1.04 -11.34 -11.73
CA THR A 54 -1.39 -9.94 -11.49
C THR A 54 -0.40 -9.27 -10.55
N PRO A 55 -0.37 -7.93 -10.48
CA PRO A 55 0.29 -7.25 -9.38
C PRO A 55 -0.26 -7.74 -8.03
N ARG A 56 0.63 -8.16 -7.13
CA ARG A 56 0.25 -8.73 -5.82
C ARG A 56 -0.37 -7.71 -4.86
N ASP A 57 -0.14 -6.42 -5.11
CA ASP A 57 -0.54 -5.34 -4.22
C ASP A 57 -2.06 -5.26 -4.03
N PHE A 58 -2.87 -5.79 -4.95
CA PHE A 58 -4.32 -5.76 -4.83
C PHE A 58 -4.84 -6.43 -3.56
N LEU A 59 -4.17 -7.48 -3.08
CA LEU A 59 -4.56 -8.19 -1.86
C LEU A 59 -4.58 -7.29 -0.62
N LYS A 60 -3.82 -6.18 -0.65
CA LYS A 60 -3.65 -5.24 0.47
C LYS A 60 -4.05 -3.80 0.14
N ALA A 61 -4.37 -3.52 -1.12
CA ALA A 61 -4.70 -2.17 -1.56
C ALA A 61 -6.05 -1.70 -1.01
N THR A 62 -6.08 -0.50 -0.44
CA THR A 62 -7.32 0.11 0.09
C THR A 62 -8.40 0.24 -0.99
N GLY A 63 -8.03 0.61 -2.22
CA GLY A 63 -8.97 0.72 -3.35
C GLY A 63 -9.53 -0.63 -3.83
N ALA A 64 -8.92 -1.77 -3.42
CA ALA A 64 -9.42 -3.10 -3.72
C ALA A 64 -10.16 -3.77 -2.54
N ALA A 65 -10.32 -3.06 -1.41
CA ALA A 65 -10.85 -3.67 -0.19
C ALA A 65 -12.24 -4.31 -0.36
N ARG A 66 -13.16 -3.65 -1.05
CA ARG A 66 -14.50 -4.20 -1.33
C ARG A 66 -14.43 -5.41 -2.27
N LEU A 67 -13.60 -5.33 -3.31
CA LEU A 67 -13.35 -6.46 -4.20
C LEU A 67 -12.79 -7.67 -3.43
N ASN A 68 -11.80 -7.44 -2.57
CA ASN A 68 -11.17 -8.51 -1.80
C ASN A 68 -12.13 -9.18 -0.82
N THR A 69 -12.95 -8.38 -0.10
CA THR A 69 -14.01 -8.93 0.76
C THR A 69 -14.97 -9.79 -0.06
N TRP A 70 -15.47 -9.25 -1.17
CA TRP A 70 -16.37 -9.98 -2.05
C TRP A 70 -15.71 -11.25 -2.62
N LEU A 71 -14.45 -11.16 -3.09
CA LEU A 71 -13.70 -12.30 -3.61
C LEU A 71 -13.57 -13.40 -2.54
N PHE A 72 -13.25 -13.01 -1.31
CA PHE A 72 -13.18 -13.91 -0.18
C PHE A 72 -14.52 -14.60 0.08
N ASP A 73 -15.65 -13.91 -0.06
CA ASP A 73 -17.00 -14.48 0.12
C ASP A 73 -17.42 -15.39 -1.04
N GLN A 74 -16.85 -15.21 -2.23
CA GLN A 74 -17.16 -16.05 -3.40
C GLN A 74 -16.41 -17.38 -3.43
N GLY A 75 -15.28 -17.51 -2.72
CA GLY A 75 -14.47 -18.70 -2.75
C GLY A 75 -13.12 -18.54 -2.08
N THR A 76 -12.19 -19.43 -2.39
CA THR A 76 -10.86 -19.44 -1.78
C THR A 76 -9.77 -19.27 -2.84
N ILE A 77 -8.76 -18.46 -2.55
CA ILE A 77 -7.48 -18.50 -3.24
C ILE A 77 -6.76 -19.75 -2.71
N THR A 78 -6.63 -20.76 -3.56
CA THR A 78 -6.09 -22.07 -3.20
C THR A 78 -4.60 -22.20 -3.42
N ASP A 79 -4.04 -21.37 -4.30
CA ASP A 79 -2.61 -21.32 -4.57
C ASP A 79 -2.17 -19.88 -4.75
N TYR A 80 -0.98 -19.57 -4.23
CA TYR A 80 -0.41 -18.24 -4.32
C TYR A 80 1.11 -18.31 -4.33
N GLU A 81 1.70 -17.90 -5.45
CA GLU A 81 3.13 -17.82 -5.68
C GLU A 81 3.52 -16.35 -5.87
N ASP A 82 4.29 -15.81 -4.92
CA ASP A 82 4.83 -14.46 -4.99
C ASP A 82 6.12 -14.48 -5.81
N LEU A 83 6.11 -13.84 -6.97
CA LEU A 83 7.25 -13.78 -7.88
C LEU A 83 8.31 -12.74 -7.45
N GLY A 84 8.08 -12.06 -6.33
CA GLY A 84 9.03 -11.13 -5.74
C GLY A 84 9.35 -9.96 -6.68
N ASP A 85 10.64 -9.65 -6.78
CA ASP A 85 11.19 -8.58 -7.65
C ASP A 85 11.62 -9.12 -9.04
N ALA A 86 11.18 -10.32 -9.41
CA ALA A 86 11.54 -10.92 -10.70
C ALA A 86 11.04 -10.03 -11.87
N ARG A 87 11.92 -9.74 -12.81
CA ARG A 87 11.58 -9.01 -14.03
C ARG A 87 10.97 -9.96 -15.07
N ILE A 88 9.68 -10.25 -14.91
CA ILE A 88 8.96 -11.20 -15.74
C ILE A 88 8.57 -10.58 -17.08
N PHE A 89 8.37 -9.26 -17.11
CA PHE A 89 7.98 -8.51 -18.30
C PHE A 89 9.04 -7.50 -18.70
N ALA A 90 9.32 -7.41 -19.99
CA ALA A 90 10.24 -6.40 -20.52
C ALA A 90 9.69 -4.98 -20.28
N GLY A 91 10.54 -4.08 -19.75
CA GLY A 91 10.20 -2.66 -19.56
C GLY A 91 9.25 -2.33 -18.39
N VAL A 92 8.73 -3.32 -17.68
CA VAL A 92 7.83 -3.12 -16.52
C VAL A 92 8.29 -4.00 -15.37
N VAL A 93 8.31 -3.46 -14.16
CA VAL A 93 8.63 -4.22 -12.93
C VAL A 93 7.40 -4.18 -11.99
N PRO A 94 6.29 -4.84 -12.33
CA PRO A 94 5.26 -5.06 -11.35
C PRO A 94 5.71 -6.21 -10.43
N ASN A 95 5.58 -6.03 -9.13
CA ASN A 95 5.69 -7.13 -8.18
C ASN A 95 4.47 -8.03 -8.38
N CYS A 96 4.60 -9.06 -9.21
CA CYS A 96 3.51 -9.95 -9.57
C CYS A 96 3.42 -11.16 -8.65
N ALA A 97 2.23 -11.73 -8.62
CA ALA A 97 1.97 -13.06 -8.10
C ALA A 97 1.15 -13.86 -9.10
N ILE A 98 1.37 -15.18 -9.14
CA ILE A 98 0.49 -16.14 -9.78
C ILE A 98 -0.41 -16.70 -8.69
N TRP A 99 -1.71 -16.74 -8.95
CA TRP A 99 -2.65 -17.25 -7.96
C TRP A 99 -3.80 -18.00 -8.63
N ARG A 100 -4.31 -19.00 -7.93
CA ARG A 100 -5.49 -19.76 -8.31
C ARG A 100 -6.61 -19.52 -7.33
N PHE A 101 -7.79 -19.27 -7.84
CA PHE A 101 -9.02 -19.10 -7.07
C PHE A 101 -10.03 -20.13 -7.50
N GLU A 102 -10.72 -20.73 -6.55
CA GLU A 102 -11.80 -21.68 -6.76
C GLU A 102 -13.11 -21.15 -6.20
N LYS A 103 -14.10 -20.95 -7.08
CA LYS A 103 -15.42 -20.41 -6.72
C LYS A 103 -16.24 -21.45 -5.97
N GLY A 104 -16.82 -21.05 -4.83
CA GLY A 104 -17.60 -21.92 -3.95
C GLY A 104 -16.77 -22.75 -2.98
N ASN A 105 -15.44 -22.76 -3.09
CA ASN A 105 -14.57 -23.39 -2.11
C ASN A 105 -14.46 -22.50 -0.85
N MET A 106 -15.07 -22.90 0.25
CA MET A 106 -15.08 -22.16 1.53
C MET A 106 -14.07 -22.71 2.54
N SER A 107 -13.13 -23.56 2.13
CA SER A 107 -12.14 -24.17 3.04
C SER A 107 -11.18 -23.15 3.66
N ARG A 108 -10.95 -22.03 2.99
CA ARG A 108 -9.97 -21.01 3.39
C ARG A 108 -8.55 -21.56 3.53
N ARG A 109 -8.24 -22.63 2.83
CA ARG A 109 -6.93 -23.30 2.87
C ARG A 109 -6.27 -23.27 1.52
N LEU A 110 -4.99 -22.95 1.52
CA LEU A 110 -4.13 -23.10 0.36
C LEU A 110 -3.55 -24.52 0.31
N THR A 111 -3.11 -24.95 -0.87
CA THR A 111 -2.47 -26.27 -1.08
C THR A 111 -1.20 -26.44 -0.26
N ASP A 112 -0.47 -25.37 0.03
CA ASP A 112 0.72 -25.34 0.88
C ASP A 112 0.40 -25.29 2.39
N ARG A 113 -0.85 -25.55 2.79
CA ARG A 113 -1.37 -25.56 4.17
C ARG A 113 -1.52 -24.20 4.83
N ARG A 114 -1.16 -23.09 4.17
CA ARG A 114 -1.52 -21.74 4.67
C ARG A 114 -3.03 -21.58 4.73
N ARG A 115 -3.46 -20.66 5.56
CA ARG A 115 -4.87 -20.24 5.64
C ARG A 115 -5.04 -18.86 5.02
N SER A 116 -6.10 -18.71 4.25
CA SER A 116 -6.54 -17.41 3.76
C SER A 116 -7.40 -16.73 4.83
N VAL A 117 -7.05 -15.50 5.18
CA VAL A 117 -7.81 -14.63 6.09
C VAL A 117 -8.07 -13.30 5.41
N CYS A 118 -9.28 -12.76 5.62
CA CYS A 118 -9.64 -11.43 5.14
C CYS A 118 -9.97 -10.53 6.33
N THR A 119 -9.26 -9.42 6.45
CA THR A 119 -9.50 -8.42 7.51
C THR A 119 -9.48 -7.03 6.91
N ALA A 120 -10.55 -6.26 7.11
CA ALA A 120 -10.72 -4.92 6.54
C ALA A 120 -10.46 -4.87 5.02
N GLY A 121 -10.88 -5.90 4.29
CA GLY A 121 -10.68 -6.01 2.84
C GLY A 121 -9.24 -6.29 2.41
N GLN A 122 -8.40 -6.75 3.30
CA GLN A 122 -7.07 -7.25 2.98
C GLN A 122 -7.03 -8.76 3.11
N ILE A 123 -6.57 -9.44 2.07
CA ILE A 123 -6.38 -10.89 2.07
C ILE A 123 -4.93 -11.20 2.42
N MET A 124 -4.75 -12.07 3.39
CA MET A 124 -3.44 -12.52 3.88
C MET A 124 -3.40 -14.05 3.95
N PHE A 125 -2.21 -14.61 3.80
CA PHE A 125 -1.97 -16.05 3.91
C PHE A 125 -1.06 -16.34 5.09
N THR A 126 -1.53 -17.15 6.04
CA THR A 126 -0.85 -17.40 7.32
C THR A 126 -0.71 -18.89 7.60
N HIS A 127 0.38 -19.30 8.25
CA HIS A 127 0.59 -20.68 8.70
C HIS A 127 -0.12 -20.99 10.02
N GLY A 128 -0.43 -19.96 10.81
CA GLY A 128 -1.05 -20.09 12.12
C GLY A 128 -2.37 -19.34 12.25
N ILE A 129 -3.03 -19.56 13.38
CA ILE A 129 -4.17 -18.79 13.81
C ILE A 129 -3.66 -17.66 14.72
N TYR A 130 -3.84 -16.42 14.28
CA TYR A 130 -3.46 -15.24 15.05
C TYR A 130 -4.75 -14.56 15.53
N SER A 131 -5.03 -14.67 16.82
CA SER A 131 -6.27 -14.15 17.44
C SER A 131 -6.17 -12.67 17.82
N VAL A 132 -4.95 -12.16 17.98
CA VAL A 132 -4.71 -10.78 18.43
C VAL A 132 -4.25 -9.92 17.23
N PRO A 133 -5.08 -9.04 16.70
CA PRO A 133 -4.66 -8.13 15.64
C PRO A 133 -3.71 -7.05 16.19
N LEU A 134 -2.71 -6.68 15.40
CA LEU A 134 -1.71 -5.67 15.81
C LEU A 134 -2.36 -4.35 16.29
N LYS A 135 -3.46 -3.95 15.66
CA LYS A 135 -4.21 -2.73 16.02
C LYS A 135 -4.83 -2.75 17.42
N SER A 136 -5.00 -3.92 18.04
CA SER A 136 -5.50 -4.01 19.43
C SER A 136 -4.40 -3.77 20.47
N VAL A 137 -3.14 -3.83 20.04
CA VAL A 137 -1.96 -3.61 20.89
C VAL A 137 -1.30 -2.27 20.57
N PHE A 138 -1.28 -1.88 19.29
CA PHE A 138 -0.57 -0.69 18.81
C PHE A 138 -1.50 0.24 18.03
N SER A 139 -1.31 1.54 18.21
CA SER A 139 -1.85 2.55 17.30
C SER A 139 -0.93 2.69 16.09
N VAL A 140 -1.31 2.07 14.98
CA VAL A 140 -0.51 2.11 13.73
C VAL A 140 -0.82 3.38 12.95
N LYS A 141 0.21 4.18 12.70
CA LYS A 141 0.11 5.45 11.94
C LYS A 141 1.13 5.49 10.82
N VAL A 142 0.80 6.21 9.77
CA VAL A 142 1.77 6.54 8.72
C VAL A 142 2.69 7.64 9.26
N GLY A 143 3.99 7.54 9.00
CA GLY A 143 4.97 8.51 9.43
C GLY A 143 4.75 9.92 8.85
N ALA A 144 5.45 10.88 9.40
CA ALA A 144 5.45 12.26 8.91
C ALA A 144 6.03 12.33 7.49
N VAL A 145 5.51 13.26 6.70
CA VAL A 145 5.96 13.47 5.31
C VAL A 145 6.09 14.97 5.07
N SER A 146 7.30 15.44 4.81
CA SER A 146 7.54 16.83 4.44
C SER A 146 7.09 17.12 2.99
N GLY A 147 7.30 16.17 2.11
CA GLY A 147 7.11 16.31 0.66
C GLY A 147 8.28 17.02 -0.05
N ALA A 148 9.32 17.42 0.71
CA ALA A 148 10.54 18.03 0.20
C ALA A 148 11.68 17.91 1.24
N ASP A 149 12.06 16.67 1.56
CA ASP A 149 13.04 16.38 2.62
C ASP A 149 14.38 17.07 2.41
N ASP A 150 14.79 17.27 1.17
CA ASP A 150 16.02 17.96 0.80
C ASP A 150 16.02 19.47 1.15
N ILE A 151 14.84 20.10 1.22
CA ILE A 151 14.69 21.51 1.62
C ILE A 151 14.61 21.63 3.15
N PHE A 152 13.88 20.70 3.77
CA PHE A 152 13.63 20.76 5.22
C PHE A 152 14.78 20.15 6.06
N ALA A 153 15.65 19.34 5.47
CA ALA A 153 16.82 18.80 6.17
C ALA A 153 17.89 19.90 6.33
N ASN A 154 18.08 20.37 7.54
CA ASN A 154 19.04 21.42 7.84
C ASN A 154 19.58 21.26 9.27
N ALA A 155 20.89 21.05 9.39
CA ALA A 155 21.54 20.80 10.67
C ALA A 155 21.54 22.04 11.58
N GLU A 156 21.60 23.23 11.01
CA GLU A 156 21.73 24.49 11.76
C GLU A 156 20.35 25.08 12.11
N LEU A 157 19.45 25.14 11.11
CA LEU A 157 18.13 25.77 11.25
C LEU A 157 17.04 24.80 11.67
N GLY A 158 17.34 23.50 11.70
CA GLY A 158 16.38 22.49 12.12
C GLY A 158 15.98 22.64 13.57
N ASN A 159 14.70 22.45 13.86
CA ASN A 159 14.12 22.56 15.20
C ASN A 159 13.67 21.22 15.78
N ALA A 160 13.68 20.13 14.97
CA ALA A 160 13.27 18.80 15.41
C ALA A 160 14.11 17.68 14.76
N ASP A 161 14.30 16.60 15.49
CA ASP A 161 15.03 15.43 15.03
C ASP A 161 14.07 14.32 14.62
N PHE A 162 14.24 13.81 13.40
CA PHE A 162 13.35 12.80 12.82
C PHE A 162 14.09 11.49 12.58
N VAL A 163 13.43 10.40 12.91
CA VAL A 163 13.82 9.05 12.50
C VAL A 163 13.70 8.97 10.98
N CYS A 164 14.76 8.51 10.32
CA CYS A 164 14.81 8.33 8.86
C CYS A 164 15.08 6.85 8.52
N SER A 165 15.07 6.53 7.24
CA SER A 165 15.28 5.15 6.77
C SER A 165 16.64 4.53 7.18
N LYS A 166 17.62 5.36 7.53
CA LYS A 166 18.94 4.93 7.96
C LYS A 166 19.07 4.78 9.48
N THR A 167 18.19 5.39 10.27
CA THR A 167 18.31 5.45 11.74
C THR A 167 18.44 4.07 12.37
N ALA A 168 17.67 3.09 11.90
CA ALA A 168 17.74 1.72 12.43
C ALA A 168 19.13 1.06 12.25
N GLN A 169 19.96 1.56 11.33
CA GLN A 169 21.30 1.04 11.05
C GLN A 169 22.40 1.89 11.69
N THR A 170 22.24 3.19 11.65
CA THR A 170 23.30 4.14 12.01
C THR A 170 23.09 4.79 13.37
N GLY A 171 21.89 4.72 13.94
CA GLY A 171 21.49 5.51 15.11
C GLY A 171 21.25 7.00 14.79
N GLU A 172 21.62 7.47 13.59
CA GLU A 172 21.52 8.87 13.22
C GLU A 172 20.08 9.30 13.01
N ARG A 173 19.72 10.44 13.57
CA ARG A 173 18.48 11.15 13.31
C ARG A 173 18.76 12.30 12.36
N ARG A 174 17.75 12.67 11.57
CA ARG A 174 17.86 13.79 10.65
C ARG A 174 17.29 15.04 11.30
N ARG A 175 18.13 16.06 11.44
CA ARG A 175 17.71 17.39 11.92
C ARG A 175 16.91 18.08 10.83
N MET A 176 15.67 18.51 11.12
CA MET A 176 14.72 19.00 10.15
C MET A 176 14.09 20.32 10.62
N ILE A 177 13.76 21.18 9.67
CA ILE A 177 12.86 22.32 9.90
C ILE A 177 11.44 21.76 9.92
N PHE A 178 10.76 21.83 11.04
CA PHE A 178 9.42 21.28 11.22
C PHE A 178 8.43 22.35 11.60
N ASP A 179 7.48 22.61 10.69
CA ASP A 179 6.34 23.51 10.86
C ASP A 179 6.65 24.93 11.40
N VAL A 180 7.81 25.48 11.03
CA VAL A 180 8.24 26.84 11.38
C VAL A 180 8.46 27.67 10.11
N PRO A 181 7.89 28.88 10.01
CA PRO A 181 8.11 29.76 8.87
C PRO A 181 9.45 30.48 9.00
N LEU A 182 10.51 29.88 8.45
CA LEU A 182 11.82 30.49 8.45
C LEU A 182 12.09 31.27 7.15
N PRO A 183 12.79 32.43 7.21
CA PRO A 183 13.19 33.19 6.01
C PRO A 183 13.96 32.33 4.99
N HIS A 184 14.76 31.38 5.48
CA HIS A 184 15.48 30.43 4.64
C HIS A 184 14.58 29.66 3.64
N LEU A 185 13.33 29.41 3.99
CA LEU A 185 12.39 28.65 3.16
C LEU A 185 11.82 29.48 2.01
N GLU A 186 11.84 30.82 2.08
CA GLU A 186 11.24 31.71 1.07
C GLU A 186 11.80 31.47 -0.34
N GLN A 187 13.09 31.22 -0.47
CA GLN A 187 13.73 30.90 -1.75
C GLN A 187 13.18 29.64 -2.40
N PHE A 188 12.55 28.75 -1.63
CA PHE A 188 11.96 27.49 -2.09
C PHE A 188 10.43 27.53 -2.18
N LYS A 189 9.79 28.68 -1.90
CA LYS A 189 8.34 28.81 -1.78
C LYS A 189 7.57 28.25 -2.97
N ALA A 190 7.97 28.56 -4.19
CA ALA A 190 7.32 28.04 -5.40
C ALA A 190 7.32 26.50 -5.44
N ARG A 191 8.45 25.89 -5.09
CA ARG A 191 8.60 24.43 -5.03
C ARG A 191 7.79 23.83 -3.87
N LEU A 192 7.74 24.49 -2.73
CA LEU A 192 6.97 24.06 -1.56
C LEU A 192 5.46 24.14 -1.77
N LEU A 193 4.97 25.15 -2.49
CA LEU A 193 3.58 25.26 -2.94
C LEU A 193 3.19 24.13 -3.92
N ALA A 194 4.10 23.72 -4.81
CA ALA A 194 3.85 22.70 -5.82
C ALA A 194 3.83 21.27 -5.29
N ARG A 195 4.09 21.02 -4.00
CA ARG A 195 4.07 19.67 -3.41
C ARG A 195 2.68 19.04 -3.49
N ARG A 196 2.65 17.72 -3.73
CA ARG A 196 1.41 16.94 -3.91
C ARG A 196 1.03 16.07 -2.72
N VAL A 197 1.56 16.37 -1.53
CA VAL A 197 1.27 15.59 -0.31
C VAL A 197 -0.08 15.99 0.29
N THR A 198 -0.36 17.30 0.27
CA THR A 198 -1.64 17.91 0.63
C THR A 198 -1.80 19.20 -0.17
N LYS A 199 -2.92 19.90 0.00
CA LYS A 199 -3.10 21.21 -0.64
C LYS A 199 -2.37 22.28 0.18
N PHE A 200 -1.46 22.99 -0.49
CA PHE A 200 -0.72 24.12 0.07
C PHE A 200 -1.16 25.45 -0.55
N ASP A 201 -1.08 26.50 0.25
CA ASP A 201 -1.40 27.87 -0.12
C ASP A 201 -0.43 28.85 0.54
N GLU A 202 -0.65 30.16 0.37
CA GLU A 202 0.18 31.24 0.91
C GLU A 202 0.31 31.23 2.44
N HIS A 203 -0.61 30.59 3.17
CA HIS A 203 -0.66 30.58 4.63
C HIS A 203 -0.06 29.31 5.26
N ASN A 204 0.27 28.30 4.43
CA ASN A 204 0.72 27.00 4.95
C ASN A 204 1.85 26.34 4.15
N TRP A 205 2.40 26.98 3.12
CA TRP A 205 3.41 26.41 2.22
C TRP A 205 4.69 25.93 2.92
N TRP A 206 5.03 26.49 4.07
CA TRP A 206 6.18 26.15 4.90
C TRP A 206 5.90 24.95 5.84
N LYS A 207 4.65 24.51 5.99
CA LYS A 207 4.27 23.38 6.84
C LYS A 207 4.57 22.04 6.16
N TRP A 208 4.74 21.00 6.95
CA TRP A 208 4.84 19.64 6.45
C TRP A 208 3.49 19.16 5.88
N GLY A 209 3.55 18.29 4.87
CA GLY A 209 2.36 17.78 4.22
C GLY A 209 1.56 16.80 5.07
N ARG A 210 2.25 16.07 5.94
CA ARG A 210 1.64 15.21 6.94
C ARG A 210 2.46 15.26 8.22
N ARG A 211 1.79 15.53 9.31
CA ARG A 211 2.37 15.43 10.65
C ARG A 211 2.28 13.99 11.12
N HIS A 212 3.25 13.52 11.88
CA HIS A 212 3.10 12.30 12.63
C HIS A 212 2.24 12.58 13.88
N HIS A 213 1.66 11.51 14.42
CA HIS A 213 0.91 11.65 15.66
C HIS A 213 1.89 11.90 16.83
N GLU A 214 1.77 13.04 17.45
CA GLU A 214 2.55 13.37 18.65
C GLU A 214 2.03 12.53 19.80
N SER A 215 2.92 11.76 20.43
CA SER A 215 2.64 10.93 21.58
C SER A 215 3.87 10.91 22.46
N ALA A 216 3.68 10.98 23.76
CA ALA A 216 4.75 10.80 24.76
C ALA A 216 5.09 9.31 24.97
N ALA A 217 4.32 8.38 24.38
CA ALA A 217 4.60 6.96 24.49
C ALA A 217 5.74 6.51 23.58
N PRO A 218 6.49 5.48 23.95
CA PRO A 218 7.51 4.86 23.11
C PRO A 218 6.96 4.48 21.73
N ARG A 219 7.77 4.62 20.70
CA ARG A 219 7.37 4.38 19.31
C ARG A 219 8.23 3.34 18.66
N ILE A 220 7.58 2.48 17.88
CA ILE A 220 8.26 1.55 16.99
C ILE A 220 8.13 2.06 15.56
N TYR A 221 9.25 2.44 14.96
CA TYR A 221 9.31 2.82 13.56
C TYR A 221 9.60 1.61 12.69
N VAL A 222 8.95 1.55 11.54
CA VAL A 222 9.13 0.49 10.56
C VAL A 222 9.31 1.10 9.18
N ASN A 223 10.38 0.73 8.49
CA ASN A 223 10.56 1.12 7.10
C ASN A 223 9.51 0.44 6.20
N GLN A 224 8.77 1.24 5.45
CA GLN A 224 7.68 0.76 4.59
C GLN A 224 8.16 -0.16 3.46
N LYS A 225 9.36 0.09 2.93
CA LYS A 225 10.02 -0.72 1.91
C LYS A 225 11.43 -1.03 2.37
N THR A 226 11.68 -2.24 2.79
CA THR A 226 12.99 -2.67 3.26
C THR A 226 13.21 -4.14 2.96
N ARG A 227 14.46 -4.51 2.70
CA ARG A 227 14.93 -5.89 2.61
C ARG A 227 15.65 -6.34 3.89
N GLN A 228 15.62 -5.51 4.92
CA GLN A 228 16.27 -5.83 6.19
C GLN A 228 15.44 -6.86 6.94
N PRO A 229 16.06 -7.88 7.52
CA PRO A 229 15.36 -8.92 8.29
C PRO A 229 14.75 -8.38 9.60
N ARG A 230 15.27 -7.26 10.12
CA ARG A 230 14.78 -6.58 11.33
C ARG A 230 14.57 -5.10 11.05
N PRO A 231 13.47 -4.71 10.38
CA PRO A 231 13.23 -3.34 9.94
C PRO A 231 12.71 -2.41 11.03
N PHE A 232 12.74 -2.83 12.28
CA PHE A 232 12.16 -2.11 13.39
C PHE A 232 13.21 -1.29 14.14
N PHE A 233 12.81 -0.10 14.56
CA PHE A 233 13.57 0.77 15.43
C PHE A 233 12.67 1.23 16.57
N LEU A 234 13.07 0.99 17.82
CA LEU A 234 12.39 1.47 19.01
C LEU A 234 12.94 2.85 19.36
N ASP A 235 12.07 3.79 19.60
CA ASP A 235 12.34 5.16 20.02
C ASP A 235 11.62 5.38 21.36
N ASP A 236 12.39 5.40 22.41
CA ASP A 236 11.95 5.55 23.80
C ASP A 236 11.79 7.02 24.19
#